data_f339133dc4abda2f2faafe9e60c08898
#
_entry.id   f339133dc4abda2f2faafe9e60c08898
#
_cell.length_a   1.000
_cell.length_b   1.000
_cell.length_c   1.000
_cell.angle_alpha   90.00
_cell.angle_beta   90.00
_cell.angle_gamma   90.00
#
_symmetry.space_group_name_H-M   'P 1'
#
loop_
_entity.id
_entity.type
_entity.pdbx_description
1 polymer ?
#
loop_
_entity_poly.entity_id
_entity_poly.type
_entity_poly.pdbx_seq_one_letter_code
_entity_poly.pdbx_strand_id
1 'polypeptide(L)'
;KSLPSIYGANEPQVNSNNLRTKGYELVLGWRDSFKLAGSTFSYGITGTFSDYTAEYTKCDTPSGLIGGPYVGKKYGEIWGYKVDGLARNDEEAAEYASRVDLSKVAAGYYSATGAYGKGGRGGDIKYLDLDGSGIVDGGKGTLEDPGDRRVIGNSSPRYQYGLTLNLSWYGFDLSVFMQGIGRLDWYPGADNLRFWGP
;
A
#
# COMPACT_ATOMS: atom_id res chain seq x y z
N LYS A 1 -0.70 22.60 -16.59
CA LYS A 1 -1.59 23.01 -17.71
C LYS A 1 -0.79 22.79 -18.98
N SER A 2 -1.30 21.94 -19.88
CA SER A 2 -0.65 21.71 -21.17
C SER A 2 -0.69 22.99 -22.01
N LEU A 3 0.44 23.31 -22.64
CA LEU A 3 0.48 24.36 -23.64
C LEU A 3 -0.29 23.90 -24.90
N PRO A 4 -1.03 24.76 -25.54
CA PRO A 4 -1.64 24.43 -26.83
C PRO A 4 -0.57 23.98 -27.84
N SER A 5 -0.85 22.93 -28.62
CA SER A 5 0.09 22.35 -29.60
C SER A 5 0.61 23.37 -30.65
N ILE A 6 -0.09 24.48 -30.84
CA ILE A 6 0.29 25.60 -31.69
C ILE A 6 1.60 26.30 -31.28
N TYR A 7 2.05 26.13 -30.04
CA TYR A 7 3.28 26.75 -29.54
C TYR A 7 4.55 26.11 -30.11
N GLY A 8 4.48 24.91 -30.67
CA GLY A 8 5.63 24.22 -31.28
C GLY A 8 6.82 23.96 -30.37
N ALA A 9 6.65 24.11 -29.04
CA ALA A 9 7.68 23.88 -28.05
C ALA A 9 7.16 22.92 -26.97
N ASN A 10 8.08 22.12 -26.41
CA ASN A 10 7.78 21.28 -25.24
C ASN A 10 7.49 22.16 -24.02
N GLU A 11 6.57 21.70 -23.18
CA GLU A 11 6.26 22.37 -21.92
C GLU A 11 7.51 22.44 -21.02
N PRO A 12 7.81 23.61 -20.44
CA PRO A 12 8.90 23.71 -19.48
C PRO A 12 8.57 22.89 -18.24
N GLN A 13 9.50 22.04 -17.82
CA GLN A 13 9.39 21.32 -16.55
C GLN A 13 9.73 22.27 -15.42
N VAL A 14 8.88 22.33 -14.43
CA VAL A 14 9.08 23.14 -13.20
C VAL A 14 8.99 22.25 -11.97
N ASN A 15 9.75 22.59 -10.92
CA ASN A 15 9.64 21.93 -9.63
C ASN A 15 8.35 22.40 -8.93
N SER A 16 7.32 21.55 -8.92
CA SER A 16 6.00 21.88 -8.40
C SER A 16 5.74 21.34 -6.99
N ASN A 17 6.47 20.29 -6.57
CA ASN A 17 6.22 19.63 -5.29
C ASN A 17 7.50 19.50 -4.48
N ASN A 18 7.40 19.68 -3.16
CA ASN A 18 8.47 19.40 -2.22
C ASN A 18 8.13 18.17 -1.39
N LEU A 19 9.10 17.26 -1.28
CA LEU A 19 9.00 16.06 -0.46
C LEU A 19 10.03 16.15 0.67
N ARG A 20 9.60 15.87 1.90
CA ARG A 20 10.47 15.77 3.06
C ARG A 20 10.53 14.33 3.51
N THR A 21 11.73 13.75 3.49
CA THR A 21 12.00 12.41 4.00
C THR A 21 12.65 12.50 5.38
N LYS A 22 12.16 11.68 6.32
CA LYS A 22 12.77 11.46 7.63
C LYS A 22 12.90 9.98 7.87
N GLY A 23 14.06 9.56 8.38
CA GLY A 23 14.32 8.15 8.65
C GLY A 23 15.49 7.98 9.59
N TYR A 24 15.77 6.73 9.90
CA TYR A 24 16.93 6.32 10.68
C TYR A 24 17.47 5.00 10.13
N GLU A 25 18.76 4.81 10.34
CA GLU A 25 19.47 3.58 9.98
C GLU A 25 20.30 3.16 11.19
N LEU A 26 20.31 1.87 11.47
CA LEU A 26 21.08 1.25 12.54
C LEU A 26 21.86 0.08 11.96
N VAL A 27 23.15 0.03 12.27
CA VAL A 27 24.02 -1.11 11.95
C VAL A 27 24.70 -1.55 13.23
N LEU A 28 24.51 -2.82 13.60
CA LEU A 28 25.19 -3.44 14.74
C LEU A 28 26.01 -4.63 14.25
N GLY A 29 27.26 -4.65 14.61
CA GLY A 29 28.17 -5.73 14.26
C GLY A 29 28.89 -6.28 15.49
N TRP A 30 29.02 -7.59 15.54
CA TRP A 30 29.82 -8.28 16.54
C TRP A 30 30.72 -9.32 15.87
N ARG A 31 31.97 -9.40 16.26
CA ARG A 31 32.92 -10.42 15.79
C ARG A 31 33.74 -10.92 16.96
N ASP A 32 33.93 -12.23 17.00
CA ASP A 32 34.78 -12.85 18.02
C ASP A 32 35.34 -14.19 17.51
N SER A 33 36.31 -14.75 18.26
CA SER A 33 36.89 -16.04 17.95
C SER A 33 37.36 -16.75 19.21
N PHE A 34 37.27 -18.05 19.22
CA PHE A 34 37.72 -18.89 20.33
C PHE A 34 38.25 -20.23 19.83
N LYS A 35 38.98 -20.97 20.68
CA LYS A 35 39.44 -22.31 20.34
C LYS A 35 38.34 -23.32 20.52
N LEU A 36 38.03 -24.08 19.46
CA LEU A 36 37.06 -25.15 19.47
C LEU A 36 37.68 -26.40 18.85
N ALA A 37 37.75 -27.50 19.59
CA ALA A 37 38.28 -28.79 19.16
C ALA A 37 39.67 -28.68 18.46
N GLY A 38 40.59 -27.87 19.04
CA GLY A 38 41.96 -27.71 18.53
C GLY A 38 42.14 -26.70 17.39
N SER A 39 41.06 -26.20 16.81
CA SER A 39 41.12 -25.17 15.79
C SER A 39 40.50 -23.85 16.25
N THR A 40 40.77 -22.75 15.56
CA THR A 40 40.13 -21.47 15.83
C THR A 40 38.76 -21.45 15.16
N PHE A 41 37.71 -21.25 15.93
CA PHE A 41 36.38 -20.93 15.44
C PHE A 41 36.23 -19.41 15.46
N SER A 42 35.88 -18.82 14.34
CA SER A 42 35.62 -17.39 14.22
C SER A 42 34.18 -17.16 13.76
N TYR A 43 33.53 -16.17 14.32
CA TYR A 43 32.21 -15.78 13.88
C TYR A 43 32.03 -14.27 13.83
N GLY A 44 31.13 -13.84 12.94
CA GLY A 44 30.73 -12.45 12.82
C GLY A 44 29.24 -12.36 12.54
N ILE A 45 28.56 -11.50 13.26
CA ILE A 45 27.14 -11.20 13.08
C ILE A 45 27.01 -9.71 12.81
N THR A 46 26.31 -9.35 11.75
CA THR A 46 25.99 -7.95 11.44
C THR A 46 24.50 -7.82 11.21
N GLY A 47 23.82 -7.03 12.03
CA GLY A 47 22.42 -6.68 11.87
C GLY A 47 22.28 -5.27 11.32
N THR A 48 21.37 -5.07 10.38
CA THR A 48 20.97 -3.77 9.84
C THR A 48 19.49 -3.55 10.04
N PHE A 49 19.11 -2.33 10.36
CA PHE A 49 17.71 -1.95 10.49
C PHE A 49 17.53 -0.52 10.02
N SER A 50 16.55 -0.28 9.14
CA SER A 50 16.25 1.07 8.65
C SER A 50 14.75 1.27 8.48
N ASP A 51 14.33 2.51 8.67
CA ASP A 51 12.96 2.93 8.39
C ASP A 51 12.93 4.40 7.99
N TYR A 52 12.03 4.74 7.07
CA TYR A 52 11.82 6.12 6.68
C TYR A 52 10.36 6.42 6.32
N THR A 53 10.00 7.68 6.41
CA THR A 53 8.75 8.22 5.90
C THR A 53 9.03 9.44 5.02
N ALA A 54 8.32 9.55 3.91
CA ALA A 54 8.39 10.71 3.03
C ALA A 54 7.00 11.36 2.94
N GLU A 55 6.94 12.68 3.05
CA GLU A 55 5.71 13.46 3.11
C GLU A 55 5.80 14.69 2.22
N TYR A 56 4.75 14.96 1.46
CA TYR A 56 4.66 16.17 0.66
C TYR A 56 4.47 17.40 1.55
N THR A 57 5.42 18.34 1.48
CA THR A 57 5.38 19.58 2.28
C THR A 57 4.90 20.79 1.49
N LYS A 58 4.97 20.71 0.17
CA LYS A 58 4.43 21.70 -0.76
C LYS A 58 3.91 21.01 -2.02
N CYS A 59 2.78 21.45 -2.51
CA CYS A 59 2.18 21.01 -3.77
C CYS A 59 1.59 22.21 -4.48
N ASP A 60 1.98 22.40 -5.73
CA ASP A 60 1.50 23.54 -6.55
C ASP A 60 0.20 23.23 -7.30
N THR A 61 -0.30 22.00 -7.20
CA THR A 61 -1.59 21.58 -7.78
C THR A 61 -2.67 21.58 -6.71
N PRO A 62 -3.49 22.63 -6.60
CA PRO A 62 -4.51 22.75 -5.54
C PRO A 62 -5.77 21.93 -5.85
N SER A 63 -5.67 20.84 -6.61
CA SER A 63 -6.85 20.04 -6.96
C SER A 63 -7.53 19.40 -5.75
N GLY A 64 -6.83 19.31 -4.61
CA GLY A 64 -7.33 18.64 -3.40
C GLY A 64 -7.68 17.17 -3.61
N LEU A 65 -7.41 16.63 -4.79
CA LEU A 65 -7.75 15.26 -5.15
C LEU A 65 -6.89 14.25 -4.36
N ILE A 66 -7.52 13.28 -3.74
CA ILE A 66 -6.83 12.22 -2.97
C ILE A 66 -5.94 11.34 -3.86
N GLY A 67 -6.23 11.22 -5.17
CA GLY A 67 -5.39 10.50 -6.12
C GLY A 67 -4.09 11.24 -6.47
N GLY A 68 -4.05 12.56 -6.33
CA GLY A 68 -2.89 13.40 -6.62
C GLY A 68 -2.01 13.66 -5.38
N PRO A 69 -0.93 14.42 -5.52
CA PRO A 69 -0.16 14.93 -4.41
C PRO A 69 -0.92 16.03 -3.67
N TYR A 70 -0.89 16.02 -2.34
CA TYR A 70 -1.41 17.08 -1.47
C TYR A 70 -0.48 17.26 -0.26
N VAL A 71 -0.51 18.43 0.36
CA VAL A 71 0.32 18.71 1.54
C VAL A 71 -0.11 17.80 2.69
N GLY A 72 0.86 17.12 3.30
CA GLY A 72 0.64 16.12 4.35
C GLY A 72 0.48 14.68 3.84
N LYS A 73 0.33 14.47 2.52
CA LYS A 73 0.28 13.13 1.95
C LYS A 73 1.60 12.40 2.18
N LYS A 74 1.54 11.21 2.72
CA LYS A 74 2.69 10.31 2.77
C LYS A 74 2.91 9.67 1.41
N TYR A 75 4.14 9.62 0.96
CA TYR A 75 4.49 8.92 -0.26
C TYR A 75 4.10 7.44 -0.16
N GLY A 76 3.45 6.93 -1.20
CA GLY A 76 2.98 5.55 -1.22
C GLY A 76 1.60 5.32 -0.59
N GLU A 77 0.88 6.34 -0.12
CA GLU A 77 -0.49 6.16 0.41
C GLU A 77 -1.41 5.51 -0.62
N ILE A 78 -2.13 4.49 -0.16
CA ILE A 78 -3.16 3.77 -0.91
C ILE A 78 -4.52 4.17 -0.34
N TRP A 79 -5.34 4.81 -1.16
CA TRP A 79 -6.71 5.15 -0.83
C TRP A 79 -7.66 4.08 -1.35
N GLY A 80 -8.60 3.66 -0.53
CA GLY A 80 -9.58 2.64 -0.88
C GLY A 80 -10.74 2.60 0.11
N TYR A 81 -11.68 1.71 -0.15
CA TYR A 81 -12.83 1.48 0.71
C TYR A 81 -12.45 0.53 1.84
N LYS A 82 -12.95 0.78 3.04
CA LYS A 82 -12.80 -0.14 4.16
C LYS A 82 -13.81 -1.28 4.05
N VAL A 83 -13.39 -2.46 4.46
CA VAL A 83 -14.18 -3.70 4.40
C VAL A 83 -14.59 -4.10 5.80
N ASP A 84 -15.88 -4.44 5.98
CA ASP A 84 -16.43 -5.02 7.21
C ASP A 84 -16.27 -6.55 7.26
N GLY A 85 -15.87 -7.15 6.16
CA GLY A 85 -15.69 -8.58 6.00
C GLY A 85 -16.37 -9.11 4.75
N LEU A 86 -16.54 -10.44 4.71
CA LEU A 86 -17.28 -11.13 3.66
C LEU A 86 -18.66 -11.51 4.17
N ALA A 87 -19.66 -11.49 3.31
CA ALA A 87 -20.97 -12.07 3.61
C ALA A 87 -20.83 -13.59 3.78
N ARG A 88 -21.36 -14.14 4.88
CA ARG A 88 -21.21 -15.59 5.19
C ARG A 88 -22.12 -16.46 4.33
N ASN A 89 -23.25 -15.93 3.92
CA ASN A 89 -24.26 -16.59 3.10
C ASN A 89 -25.07 -15.56 2.29
N ASP A 90 -25.95 -16.04 1.44
CA ASP A 90 -26.77 -15.20 0.56
C ASP A 90 -27.78 -14.34 1.34
N GLU A 91 -28.27 -14.83 2.49
CA GLU A 91 -29.19 -14.08 3.35
C GLU A 91 -28.49 -12.85 3.95
N GLU A 92 -27.27 -13.01 4.47
CA GLU A 92 -26.48 -11.89 4.99
C GLU A 92 -26.12 -10.90 3.89
N ALA A 93 -25.77 -11.39 2.69
CA ALA A 93 -25.50 -10.53 1.54
C ALA A 93 -26.73 -9.70 1.13
N ALA A 94 -27.91 -10.33 1.11
CA ALA A 94 -29.17 -9.65 0.80
C ALA A 94 -29.56 -8.63 1.87
N GLU A 95 -29.40 -8.98 3.16
CA GLU A 95 -29.64 -8.06 4.28
C GLU A 95 -28.72 -6.84 4.18
N TYR A 96 -27.42 -7.05 3.94
CA TYR A 96 -26.47 -5.96 3.75
C TYR A 96 -26.83 -5.07 2.56
N ALA A 97 -27.14 -5.66 1.40
CA ALA A 97 -27.53 -4.92 0.19
C ALA A 97 -28.88 -4.19 0.32
N SER A 98 -29.72 -4.56 1.29
CA SER A 98 -30.97 -3.84 1.58
C SER A 98 -30.73 -2.52 2.33
N ARG A 99 -29.56 -2.39 2.99
CA ARG A 99 -29.20 -1.23 3.81
C ARG A 99 -28.20 -0.30 3.12
N VAL A 100 -27.37 -0.86 2.23
CA VAL A 100 -26.24 -0.14 1.63
C VAL A 100 -26.27 -0.31 0.12
N ASP A 101 -26.26 0.81 -0.60
CA ASP A 101 -26.17 0.83 -2.06
C ASP A 101 -24.70 0.78 -2.51
N LEU A 102 -24.33 -0.29 -3.20
CA LEU A 102 -23.00 -0.50 -3.77
C LEU A 102 -22.90 -0.21 -5.27
N SER A 103 -23.92 0.36 -5.87
CA SER A 103 -23.97 0.61 -7.32
C SER A 103 -22.82 1.46 -7.85
N LYS A 104 -22.21 2.29 -6.99
CA LYS A 104 -21.07 3.17 -7.34
C LYS A 104 -19.71 2.48 -7.29
N VAL A 105 -19.57 1.42 -6.49
CA VAL A 105 -18.29 0.70 -6.31
C VAL A 105 -18.27 -0.67 -6.97
N ALA A 106 -19.42 -1.28 -7.16
CA ALA A 106 -19.54 -2.64 -7.70
C ALA A 106 -20.74 -2.74 -8.67
N ALA A 107 -20.88 -1.78 -9.56
CA ALA A 107 -22.01 -1.66 -10.49
C ALA A 107 -22.27 -2.95 -11.32
N GLY A 108 -21.24 -3.73 -11.63
CA GLY A 108 -21.39 -5.00 -12.36
C GLY A 108 -21.98 -6.13 -11.52
N TYR A 109 -21.81 -6.09 -10.19
CA TYR A 109 -22.27 -7.14 -9.27
C TYR A 109 -23.70 -6.86 -8.73
N TYR A 110 -24.01 -5.59 -8.46
CA TYR A 110 -25.24 -5.17 -7.79
C TYR A 110 -26.28 -4.53 -8.71
N SER A 111 -26.01 -4.51 -10.03
CA SER A 111 -27.00 -4.01 -10.96
C SER A 111 -28.19 -4.99 -11.04
N ALA A 112 -29.40 -4.43 -11.23
CA ALA A 112 -30.62 -5.22 -11.36
C ALA A 112 -30.59 -6.26 -12.51
N THR A 113 -29.65 -6.11 -13.44
CA THR A 113 -29.42 -6.95 -14.62
C THR A 113 -28.09 -7.71 -14.55
N GLY A 114 -27.33 -7.59 -13.46
CA GLY A 114 -26.05 -8.28 -13.29
C GLY A 114 -26.21 -9.79 -13.22
N ALA A 115 -25.15 -10.53 -13.53
CA ALA A 115 -25.16 -12.00 -13.57
C ALA A 115 -25.57 -12.68 -12.25
N TYR A 116 -25.57 -11.94 -11.16
CA TYR A 116 -25.83 -12.44 -9.81
C TYR A 116 -27.11 -11.90 -9.17
N GLY A 117 -27.88 -11.04 -9.86
CA GLY A 117 -29.13 -10.48 -9.33
C GLY A 117 -28.93 -9.39 -8.28
N LYS A 118 -30.05 -8.89 -7.72
CA LYS A 118 -30.03 -7.93 -6.62
C LYS A 118 -29.60 -8.62 -5.33
N GLY A 119 -28.60 -8.07 -4.64
CA GLY A 119 -28.36 -8.42 -3.25
C GLY A 119 -27.06 -9.15 -2.96
N GLY A 120 -26.23 -9.44 -3.99
CA GLY A 120 -24.94 -10.12 -3.75
C GLY A 120 -25.11 -11.60 -3.36
N ARG A 121 -24.00 -12.24 -3.00
CA ARG A 121 -23.94 -13.65 -2.59
C ARG A 121 -23.02 -13.84 -1.39
N GLY A 122 -23.17 -14.94 -0.72
CA GLY A 122 -22.20 -15.39 0.27
C GLY A 122 -20.80 -15.42 -0.33
N GLY A 123 -19.84 -14.80 0.38
CA GLY A 123 -18.49 -14.57 -0.09
C GLY A 123 -18.21 -13.18 -0.69
N ASP A 124 -19.24 -12.39 -0.96
CA ASP A 124 -19.08 -11.02 -1.43
C ASP A 124 -18.57 -10.10 -0.33
N ILE A 125 -17.80 -9.07 -0.73
CA ILE A 125 -17.23 -8.09 0.18
C ILE A 125 -18.31 -7.13 0.67
N LYS A 126 -18.38 -6.92 1.99
CA LYS A 126 -19.18 -5.86 2.61
C LYS A 126 -18.28 -4.64 2.85
N TYR A 127 -18.56 -3.54 2.15
CA TYR A 127 -17.88 -2.27 2.37
C TYR A 127 -18.56 -1.46 3.48
N LEU A 128 -17.77 -0.65 4.18
CA LEU A 128 -18.30 0.25 5.20
C LEU A 128 -18.79 1.55 4.56
N ASP A 129 -20.04 1.90 4.82
CA ASP A 129 -20.58 3.23 4.64
C ASP A 129 -20.08 4.09 5.83
N LEU A 130 -19.14 4.97 5.58
CA LEU A 130 -18.42 5.71 6.62
C LEU A 130 -18.99 7.12 6.87
N ASP A 131 -19.77 7.62 5.94
CA ASP A 131 -20.44 8.91 6.07
C ASP A 131 -21.95 8.77 6.43
N GLY A 132 -22.47 7.55 6.38
CA GLY A 132 -23.88 7.25 6.75
C GLY A 132 -24.87 7.67 5.69
N SER A 133 -24.46 7.84 4.45
CA SER A 133 -25.32 8.22 3.33
C SER A 133 -26.23 7.10 2.83
N GLY A 134 -25.90 5.84 3.20
CA GLY A 134 -26.53 4.64 2.68
C GLY A 134 -26.00 4.22 1.29
N ILE A 135 -25.03 4.94 0.74
CA ILE A 135 -24.41 4.67 -0.56
C ILE A 135 -22.89 4.65 -0.38
N VAL A 136 -22.25 3.55 -0.69
CA VAL A 136 -20.79 3.52 -0.69
C VAL A 136 -20.26 4.14 -1.98
N ASP A 137 -19.61 5.30 -1.85
CA ASP A 137 -19.06 6.00 -3.00
C ASP A 137 -17.73 6.72 -2.72
N GLY A 138 -17.17 7.34 -3.74
CA GLY A 138 -15.91 8.06 -3.66
C GLY A 138 -16.07 9.56 -3.39
N GLY A 139 -17.28 10.03 -3.10
CA GLY A 139 -17.56 11.46 -2.97
C GLY A 139 -17.05 12.25 -4.17
N LYS A 140 -16.58 13.46 -3.93
CA LYS A 140 -15.87 14.27 -4.95
C LYS A 140 -14.44 13.83 -5.19
N GLY A 141 -13.93 12.89 -4.39
CA GLY A 141 -12.54 12.43 -4.48
C GLY A 141 -11.53 13.45 -3.97
N THR A 142 -11.95 14.36 -3.12
CA THR A 142 -11.10 15.37 -2.50
C THR A 142 -10.84 15.03 -1.03
N LEU A 143 -9.89 15.74 -0.40
CA LEU A 143 -9.66 15.60 1.05
C LEU A 143 -10.84 16.03 1.89
N GLU A 144 -11.60 17.02 1.42
CA GLU A 144 -12.79 17.53 2.09
C GLU A 144 -13.99 16.61 1.93
N ASP A 145 -14.05 15.92 0.79
CA ASP A 145 -15.13 15.01 0.44
C ASP A 145 -14.57 13.74 -0.23
N PRO A 146 -13.97 12.83 0.56
CA PRO A 146 -13.45 11.57 0.05
C PRO A 146 -14.53 10.48 -0.08
N GLY A 147 -15.78 10.78 0.27
CA GLY A 147 -16.82 9.77 0.43
C GLY A 147 -16.42 8.72 1.47
N ASP A 148 -16.57 7.46 1.15
CA ASP A 148 -16.19 6.34 2.04
C ASP A 148 -14.74 5.90 1.91
N ARG A 149 -13.97 6.56 1.03
CA ARG A 149 -12.55 6.23 0.88
C ARG A 149 -11.72 6.73 2.05
N ARG A 150 -10.79 5.90 2.49
CA ARG A 150 -9.80 6.22 3.53
C ARG A 150 -8.43 5.67 3.10
N VAL A 151 -7.37 6.13 3.77
CA VAL A 151 -6.06 5.50 3.62
C VAL A 151 -6.11 4.10 4.20
N ILE A 152 -5.97 3.08 3.34
CA ILE A 152 -6.05 1.66 3.69
C ILE A 152 -4.70 0.98 3.71
N GLY A 153 -3.66 1.61 3.17
CA GLY A 153 -2.32 1.06 3.15
C GLY A 153 -1.27 2.05 2.69
N ASN A 154 -0.04 1.57 2.62
CA ASN A 154 1.09 2.33 2.07
C ASN A 154 2.05 1.39 1.32
N SER A 155 2.37 1.73 0.08
CA SER A 155 3.27 0.95 -0.78
C SER A 155 4.76 1.24 -0.55
N SER A 156 5.10 2.15 0.36
CA SER A 156 6.50 2.36 0.75
C SER A 156 6.93 1.28 1.75
N PRO A 157 8.06 0.62 1.51
CA PRO A 157 8.56 -0.40 2.43
C PRO A 157 8.94 0.23 3.78
N ARG A 158 8.48 -0.40 4.87
CA ARG A 158 8.75 0.03 6.24
C ARG A 158 9.48 -1.07 7.01
N TYR A 159 10.33 -0.67 7.94
CA TYR A 159 11.05 -1.58 8.82
C TYR A 159 11.88 -2.60 8.02
N GLN A 160 12.79 -2.09 7.20
CA GLN A 160 13.72 -2.91 6.44
C GLN A 160 14.81 -3.43 7.38
N TYR A 161 15.10 -4.71 7.31
CA TYR A 161 16.14 -5.33 8.15
C TYR A 161 16.97 -6.33 7.37
N GLY A 162 18.19 -6.50 7.82
CA GLY A 162 19.12 -7.48 7.29
C GLY A 162 19.94 -8.12 8.40
N LEU A 163 20.36 -9.35 8.18
CA LEU A 163 21.27 -10.08 9.05
C LEU A 163 22.30 -10.80 8.20
N THR A 164 23.57 -10.57 8.53
CA THR A 164 24.69 -11.30 7.93
C THR A 164 25.38 -12.10 9.03
N LEU A 165 25.52 -13.39 8.82
CA LEU A 165 26.26 -14.30 9.69
C LEU A 165 27.44 -14.86 8.89
N ASN A 166 28.66 -14.73 9.44
CA ASN A 166 29.87 -15.33 8.88
C ASN A 166 30.47 -16.26 9.93
N LEU A 167 30.80 -17.48 9.54
CA LEU A 167 31.43 -18.48 10.38
C LEU A 167 32.64 -19.04 9.65
N SER A 168 33.74 -19.29 10.39
CA SER A 168 34.94 -19.94 9.86
C SER A 168 35.47 -20.95 10.86
N TRP A 169 35.70 -22.19 10.40
CA TRP A 169 36.21 -23.28 11.25
C TRP A 169 36.83 -24.38 10.40
N TYR A 170 38.01 -24.86 10.79
CA TYR A 170 38.74 -25.94 10.10
C TYR A 170 38.91 -25.75 8.57
N GLY A 171 39.04 -24.52 8.08
CA GLY A 171 39.15 -24.23 6.66
C GLY A 171 37.80 -24.20 5.92
N PHE A 172 36.68 -24.37 6.62
CA PHE A 172 35.35 -24.13 6.09
C PHE A 172 34.89 -22.73 6.45
N ASP A 173 34.36 -22.02 5.46
CA ASP A 173 33.73 -20.71 5.61
C ASP A 173 32.26 -20.80 5.23
N LEU A 174 31.39 -20.28 6.08
CA LEU A 174 29.96 -20.17 5.83
C LEU A 174 29.54 -18.71 5.97
N SER A 175 28.88 -18.20 4.94
CA SER A 175 28.24 -16.88 4.97
C SER A 175 26.76 -17.02 4.69
N VAL A 176 25.94 -16.50 5.59
CA VAL A 176 24.47 -16.49 5.45
C VAL A 176 24.02 -15.03 5.47
N PHE A 177 23.25 -14.66 4.46
CA PHE A 177 22.61 -13.33 4.39
C PHE A 177 21.09 -13.49 4.37
N MET A 178 20.42 -12.73 5.22
CA MET A 178 18.97 -12.64 5.28
C MET A 178 18.54 -11.18 5.22
N GLN A 179 17.45 -10.91 4.51
CA GLN A 179 16.85 -9.58 4.50
C GLN A 179 15.32 -9.70 4.51
N GLY A 180 14.67 -8.66 5.01
CA GLY A 180 13.23 -8.62 5.04
C GLY A 180 12.68 -7.21 5.17
N ILE A 181 11.38 -7.11 4.96
CA ILE A 181 10.59 -5.89 5.10
C ILE A 181 9.48 -6.20 6.09
N GLY A 182 9.36 -5.42 7.15
CA GLY A 182 8.37 -5.66 8.20
C GLY A 182 6.95 -5.29 7.77
N ARG A 183 6.82 -4.29 6.90
CA ARG A 183 5.52 -3.88 6.35
C ARG A 183 5.67 -3.31 4.95
N LEU A 184 4.85 -3.84 4.04
CA LEU A 184 4.67 -3.35 2.69
C LEU A 184 3.25 -3.69 2.27
N ASP A 185 2.44 -2.69 1.97
CA ASP A 185 1.10 -2.91 1.43
C ASP A 185 1.17 -2.85 -0.09
N TRP A 186 0.61 -3.84 -0.76
CA TRP A 186 0.54 -3.89 -2.20
C TRP A 186 -0.91 -3.88 -2.66
N TYR A 187 -1.21 -3.01 -3.61
CA TYR A 187 -2.52 -2.94 -4.24
C TYR A 187 -2.39 -3.42 -5.69
N PRO A 188 -3.08 -4.49 -6.09
CA PRO A 188 -3.05 -4.98 -7.46
C PRO A 188 -3.64 -3.93 -8.40
N GLY A 189 -2.93 -3.59 -9.48
CA GLY A 189 -3.46 -2.74 -10.54
C GLY A 189 -4.64 -3.41 -11.27
N ALA A 190 -5.40 -2.61 -12.01
CA ALA A 190 -6.63 -3.07 -12.68
C ALA A 190 -6.41 -4.31 -13.57
N ASP A 191 -5.24 -4.43 -14.20
CA ASP A 191 -4.92 -5.57 -15.06
C ASP A 191 -4.67 -6.87 -14.26
N ASN A 192 -4.23 -6.75 -13.02
CA ASN A 192 -3.99 -7.89 -12.12
C ASN A 192 -5.26 -8.37 -11.39
N LEU A 193 -6.33 -7.56 -11.41
CA LEU A 193 -7.64 -7.93 -10.83
C LEU A 193 -8.41 -8.91 -11.73
N ARG A 194 -7.99 -9.10 -12.97
CA ARG A 194 -8.62 -10.02 -13.93
C ARG A 194 -8.01 -11.42 -13.85
N PHE A 195 -8.13 -12.06 -12.70
CA PHE A 195 -7.63 -13.44 -12.54
C PHE A 195 -8.34 -14.43 -13.47
N TRP A 196 -9.57 -14.14 -13.88
CA TRP A 196 -10.43 -14.96 -14.73
C TRP A 196 -10.94 -14.22 -15.98
N GLY A 197 -10.36 -13.08 -16.29
CA GLY A 197 -10.75 -12.34 -17.48
C GLY A 197 -10.14 -12.91 -18.75
N PRO A 198 -10.84 -12.81 -19.89
CA PRO A 198 -10.25 -13.11 -21.19
C PRO A 198 -9.16 -12.12 -21.53
#